data_bb78f9e71ec1865f6c20cddd7aef5ade
#
_entry.id   bb78f9e71ec1865f6c20cddd7aef5ade
#
_cell.length_a   1.000
_cell.length_b   1.000
_cell.length_c   1.000
_cell.angle_alpha   90.00
_cell.angle_beta   90.00
_cell.angle_gamma   90.00
#
_symmetry.space_group_name_H-M   'P 1'
#
loop_
_entity.id
_entity.type
_entity.pdbx_description
1 polymer ?
#
loop_
_entity_poly.entity_id
_entity_poly.type
_entity_poly.pdbx_seq_one_letter_code
_entity_poly.pdbx_strand_id
1 'polypeptide(L)'
;MTQHPLIQVKNLDLYFGAFHALKNVSVDFNAGELIGLVGDNGAGKTTLIRVLCGIHAPTRGEVFFDGRKVEKFHPKLAIDQGIETIQQSVGLCDNLSIARNFYLGREPVKRILGIPFLDFAKMREKSSRVIRQFGLRENVSADDEVERLSGGERQSVKIGRAVEFKNRVVIMDEPTNHLSVREREHVNELAVQLKEQGLLVIYITHDIFQVHKLADRIVIMENGEKVADASTDSMSAEALEDVIRQGGRIVEKQEAV
;
A
#
# COMPACT_ATOMS: atom_id res chain seq x y z
N MET A 1 -22.11 17.06 1.35
CA MET A 1 -21.12 16.78 2.39
C MET A 1 -19.78 16.74 1.69
N THR A 2 -18.90 17.69 1.93
CA THR A 2 -17.53 17.67 1.40
C THR A 2 -16.81 16.48 2.07
N GLN A 3 -16.60 15.41 1.31
CA GLN A 3 -15.81 14.28 1.80
C GLN A 3 -14.38 14.77 1.98
N HIS A 4 -13.90 14.77 3.22
CA HIS A 4 -12.49 15.01 3.50
C HIS A 4 -11.67 13.82 2.97
N PRO A 5 -10.48 14.05 2.41
CA PRO A 5 -9.59 12.96 2.03
C PRO A 5 -9.29 12.08 3.25
N LEU A 6 -9.12 10.78 3.02
CA LEU A 6 -8.78 9.84 4.09
C LEU A 6 -7.39 10.12 4.66
N ILE A 7 -6.43 10.42 3.78
CA ILE A 7 -5.12 10.93 4.15
C ILE A 7 -4.87 12.22 3.39
N GLN A 8 -4.40 13.24 4.08
CA GLN A 8 -3.99 14.50 3.48
C GLN A 8 -2.58 14.84 3.93
N VAL A 9 -1.71 15.12 2.99
CA VAL A 9 -0.33 15.57 3.19
C VAL A 9 -0.22 17.01 2.73
N LYS A 10 0.29 17.90 3.57
CA LYS A 10 0.43 19.34 3.29
C LYS A 10 1.87 19.80 3.49
N ASN A 11 2.47 20.31 2.42
CA ASN A 11 3.78 20.97 2.40
C ASN A 11 4.85 20.18 3.17
N LEU A 12 4.92 18.87 2.91
CA LEU A 12 5.75 17.93 3.67
C LEU A 12 7.21 18.05 3.25
N ASP A 13 8.07 18.40 4.19
CA ASP A 13 9.52 18.32 4.06
C ASP A 13 10.10 17.26 4.99
N LEU A 14 11.05 16.49 4.49
CA LEU A 14 11.81 15.54 5.31
C LEU A 14 13.30 15.59 4.96
N TYR A 15 14.12 15.77 5.98
CA TYR A 15 15.57 15.77 5.88
C TYR A 15 16.19 14.59 6.62
N PHE A 16 17.19 13.96 6.02
CA PHE A 16 18.11 13.03 6.67
C PHE A 16 19.48 13.68 6.74
N GLY A 17 19.79 14.31 7.88
CA GLY A 17 20.96 15.18 7.97
C GLY A 17 20.90 16.34 6.97
N ALA A 18 21.87 16.41 6.04
CA ALA A 18 21.86 17.41 4.97
C ALA A 18 21.05 17.00 3.73
N PHE A 19 20.60 15.74 3.63
CA PHE A 19 19.88 15.24 2.47
C PHE A 19 18.40 15.58 2.57
N HIS A 20 17.87 16.35 1.61
CA HIS A 20 16.47 16.74 1.50
C HIS A 20 15.70 15.66 0.72
N ALA A 21 15.09 14.74 1.44
CA ALA A 21 14.46 13.53 0.89
C ALA A 21 13.03 13.73 0.40
N LEU A 22 12.28 14.64 1.03
CA LEU A 22 10.96 15.10 0.55
C LEU A 22 10.94 16.61 0.59
N LYS A 23 10.43 17.24 -0.49
CA LYS A 23 10.49 18.66 -0.72
C LYS A 23 9.10 19.19 -1.04
N ASN A 24 8.48 19.83 -0.05
CA ASN A 24 7.18 20.51 -0.18
C ASN A 24 6.08 19.61 -0.82
N VAL A 25 6.04 18.33 -0.45
CA VAL A 25 5.09 17.37 -1.01
C VAL A 25 3.69 17.63 -0.43
N SER A 26 2.71 17.83 -1.32
CA SER A 26 1.30 17.96 -0.96
C SER A 26 0.47 17.01 -1.83
N VAL A 27 -0.30 16.11 -1.19
CA VAL A 27 -1.14 15.11 -1.87
C VAL A 27 -2.28 14.68 -0.98
N ASP A 28 -3.45 14.52 -1.57
CA ASP A 28 -4.65 14.00 -0.94
C ASP A 28 -4.92 12.57 -1.42
N PHE A 29 -5.33 11.68 -0.53
CA PHE A 29 -5.69 10.30 -0.82
C PHE A 29 -7.10 10.02 -0.31
N ASN A 30 -7.97 9.51 -1.19
CA ASN A 30 -9.39 9.30 -0.87
C ASN A 30 -9.69 7.84 -0.57
N ALA A 31 -10.70 7.59 0.25
CA ALA A 31 -11.21 6.23 0.46
C ALA A 31 -11.85 5.70 -0.83
N GLY A 32 -11.67 4.40 -1.10
CA GLY A 32 -12.19 3.76 -2.32
C GLY A 32 -11.47 4.18 -3.59
N GLU A 33 -10.25 4.71 -3.50
CA GLU A 33 -9.39 5.11 -4.61
C GLU A 33 -8.19 4.17 -4.74
N LEU A 34 -7.83 3.76 -5.95
CA LEU A 34 -6.57 3.11 -6.24
C LEU A 34 -5.65 4.14 -6.90
N ILE A 35 -4.56 4.47 -6.20
CA ILE A 35 -3.58 5.47 -6.65
C ILE A 35 -2.29 4.76 -7.02
N GLY A 36 -1.81 5.01 -8.23
CA GLY A 36 -0.45 4.68 -8.64
C GLY A 36 0.55 5.73 -8.12
N LEU A 37 1.46 5.33 -7.23
CA LEU A 37 2.58 6.18 -6.82
C LEU A 37 3.83 5.78 -7.60
N VAL A 38 4.20 6.59 -8.60
CA VAL A 38 5.20 6.25 -9.60
C VAL A 38 6.40 7.19 -9.53
N GLY A 39 7.53 6.77 -10.05
CA GLY A 39 8.78 7.53 -10.14
C GLY A 39 9.99 6.62 -10.04
N ASP A 40 11.15 7.12 -10.37
CA ASP A 40 12.41 6.38 -10.36
C ASP A 40 12.86 5.97 -8.94
N ASN A 41 13.88 5.12 -8.89
CA ASN A 41 14.54 4.78 -7.64
C ASN A 41 15.19 6.03 -7.04
N GLY A 42 14.90 6.28 -5.76
CA GLY A 42 15.34 7.51 -5.09
C GLY A 42 14.42 8.73 -5.25
N ALA A 43 13.30 8.61 -5.99
CA ALA A 43 12.33 9.70 -6.18
C ALA A 43 11.62 10.17 -4.90
N GLY A 44 11.76 9.44 -3.78
CA GLY A 44 11.13 9.79 -2.50
C GLY A 44 9.87 8.97 -2.17
N LYS A 45 9.38 8.07 -3.06
CA LYS A 45 8.18 7.25 -2.85
C LYS A 45 8.19 6.50 -1.51
N THR A 46 9.21 5.69 -1.29
CA THR A 46 9.36 4.91 -0.05
C THR A 46 9.48 5.82 1.18
N THR A 47 10.10 6.99 1.04
CA THR A 47 10.21 7.97 2.12
C THR A 47 8.84 8.54 2.49
N LEU A 48 8.02 8.93 1.50
CA LEU A 48 6.64 9.36 1.71
C LEU A 48 5.82 8.28 2.43
N ILE A 49 5.90 7.05 1.95
CA ILE A 49 5.19 5.92 2.58
C ILE A 49 5.65 5.68 4.03
N ARG A 50 6.93 5.79 4.31
CA ARG A 50 7.45 5.66 5.68
C ARG A 50 6.93 6.75 6.62
N VAL A 51 6.67 7.96 6.10
CA VAL A 51 5.98 9.00 6.87
C VAL A 51 4.53 8.59 7.13
N LEU A 52 3.78 8.14 6.12
CA LEU A 52 2.39 7.71 6.29
C LEU A 52 2.26 6.52 7.26
N CYS A 53 3.24 5.60 7.24
CA CYS A 53 3.32 4.47 8.17
C CYS A 53 3.83 4.86 9.57
N GLY A 54 4.13 6.13 9.83
CA GLY A 54 4.60 6.61 11.13
C GLY A 54 6.04 6.19 11.49
N ILE A 55 6.83 5.73 10.50
CA ILE A 55 8.24 5.35 10.71
C ILE A 55 9.12 6.60 10.81
N HIS A 56 8.81 7.63 10.04
CA HIS A 56 9.50 8.91 10.07
C HIS A 56 8.52 10.03 10.38
N ALA A 57 8.92 10.94 11.26
CA ALA A 57 8.22 12.21 11.44
C ALA A 57 8.73 13.21 10.40
N PRO A 58 7.86 14.01 9.76
CA PRO A 58 8.30 15.06 8.86
C PRO A 58 9.09 16.14 9.61
N THR A 59 10.01 16.79 8.91
CA THR A 59 10.74 17.94 9.45
C THR A 59 9.87 19.20 9.45
N ARG A 60 9.01 19.33 8.42
CA ARG A 60 8.01 20.40 8.27
C ARG A 60 6.79 19.85 7.56
N GLY A 61 5.70 20.61 7.60
CA GLY A 61 4.43 20.24 7.00
C GLY A 61 3.56 19.41 7.94
N GLU A 62 2.44 18.95 7.43
CA GLU A 62 1.40 18.31 8.22
C GLU A 62 0.83 17.10 7.50
N VAL A 63 0.47 16.09 8.27
CA VAL A 63 -0.28 14.91 7.79
C VAL A 63 -1.58 14.85 8.58
N PHE A 64 -2.68 14.63 7.86
CA PHE A 64 -3.99 14.41 8.45
C PHE A 64 -4.48 13.02 8.09
N PHE A 65 -5.13 12.37 9.02
CA PHE A 65 -5.85 11.12 8.80
C PHE A 65 -7.31 11.32 9.22
N ASP A 66 -8.24 11.11 8.28
CA ASP A 66 -9.67 11.29 8.50
C ASP A 66 -10.01 12.70 9.07
N GLY A 67 -9.38 13.73 8.49
CA GLY A 67 -9.52 15.13 8.89
C GLY A 67 -8.82 15.51 10.21
N ARG A 68 -8.17 14.56 10.89
CA ARG A 68 -7.46 14.81 12.16
C ARG A 68 -5.96 14.87 11.92
N LYS A 69 -5.32 15.90 12.43
CA LYS A 69 -3.85 16.05 12.35
C LYS A 69 -3.15 14.91 13.10
N VAL A 70 -2.13 14.35 12.47
CA VAL A 70 -1.25 13.34 13.06
C VAL A 70 -0.19 14.07 13.89
N GLU A 71 -0.34 14.06 15.19
CA GLU A 71 0.59 14.73 16.13
C GLU A 71 1.81 13.85 16.48
N LYS A 72 1.66 12.53 16.41
CA LYS A 72 2.70 11.57 16.77
C LYS A 72 2.88 10.54 15.64
N PHE A 73 4.10 10.44 15.14
CA PHE A 73 4.47 9.46 14.13
C PHE A 73 5.03 8.21 14.83
N HIS A 74 4.28 7.12 14.78
CA HIS A 74 4.67 5.83 15.33
C HIS A 74 3.95 4.71 14.57
N PRO A 75 4.65 3.63 14.16
CA PRO A 75 4.06 2.57 13.34
C PRO A 75 2.80 1.94 13.94
N LYS A 76 2.78 1.75 15.27
CA LYS A 76 1.60 1.21 15.94
C LYS A 76 0.37 2.11 15.77
N LEU A 77 0.52 3.43 15.81
CA LEU A 77 -0.60 4.37 15.61
C LEU A 77 -1.12 4.31 14.17
N ALA A 78 -0.24 4.18 13.18
CA ALA A 78 -0.64 3.99 11.80
C ALA A 78 -1.42 2.68 11.60
N ILE A 79 -0.95 1.59 12.21
CA ILE A 79 -1.65 0.30 12.24
C ILE A 79 -3.03 0.42 12.92
N ASP A 80 -3.12 1.10 14.05
CA ASP A 80 -4.37 1.32 14.80
C ASP A 80 -5.36 2.19 13.99
N GLN A 81 -4.87 3.05 13.10
CA GLN A 81 -5.67 3.82 12.14
C GLN A 81 -6.11 2.99 10.92
N GLY A 82 -5.63 1.76 10.78
CA GLY A 82 -5.97 0.86 9.70
C GLY A 82 -5.08 1.00 8.46
N ILE A 83 -3.81 1.39 8.62
CA ILE A 83 -2.82 1.38 7.53
C ILE A 83 -2.07 0.04 7.56
N GLU A 84 -2.15 -0.72 6.49
CA GLU A 84 -1.39 -1.96 6.28
C GLU A 84 -0.46 -1.79 5.10
N THR A 85 0.79 -2.27 5.23
CA THR A 85 1.78 -2.21 4.16
C THR A 85 2.15 -3.62 3.71
N ILE A 86 2.03 -3.87 2.43
CA ILE A 86 2.42 -5.11 1.76
C ILE A 86 3.74 -4.84 1.05
N GLN A 87 4.84 -5.28 1.66
CA GLN A 87 6.18 -5.15 1.08
C GLN A 87 6.57 -6.41 0.32
N GLN A 88 7.40 -6.25 -0.70
CA GLN A 88 7.87 -7.34 -1.55
C GLN A 88 8.64 -8.40 -0.77
N SER A 89 9.64 -8.01 0.01
CA SER A 89 10.65 -8.90 0.62
C SER A 89 10.39 -9.24 2.09
N VAL A 90 9.45 -8.58 2.75
CA VAL A 90 9.24 -8.70 4.19
C VAL A 90 7.77 -8.99 4.49
N GLY A 91 7.50 -9.71 5.55
CA GLY A 91 6.16 -9.80 6.10
C GLY A 91 5.59 -11.20 6.32
N LEU A 92 6.26 -12.25 5.86
CA LEU A 92 5.90 -13.63 6.18
C LEU A 92 7.12 -14.38 6.72
N CYS A 93 6.90 -15.18 7.75
CA CYS A 93 7.89 -16.09 8.33
C CYS A 93 7.70 -17.47 7.71
N ASP A 94 8.69 -17.95 6.94
CA ASP A 94 8.61 -19.16 6.16
C ASP A 94 8.27 -20.41 7.02
N ASN A 95 8.85 -20.50 8.22
CA ASN A 95 8.70 -21.62 9.15
C ASN A 95 7.43 -21.56 10.03
N LEU A 96 6.57 -20.58 9.79
CA LEU A 96 5.29 -20.47 10.47
C LEU A 96 4.14 -20.86 9.53
N SER A 97 3.09 -21.43 10.11
CA SER A 97 1.88 -21.70 9.34
C SER A 97 1.24 -20.42 8.82
N ILE A 98 0.43 -20.53 7.77
CA ILE A 98 -0.33 -19.42 7.21
C ILE A 98 -1.18 -18.75 8.31
N ALA A 99 -1.87 -19.54 9.15
CA ALA A 99 -2.67 -19.00 10.25
C ALA A 99 -1.85 -18.18 11.24
N ARG A 100 -0.63 -18.61 11.57
CA ARG A 100 0.26 -17.86 12.47
C ARG A 100 0.81 -16.59 11.79
N ASN A 101 1.19 -16.68 10.53
CA ASN A 101 1.62 -15.52 9.75
C ASN A 101 0.50 -14.46 9.65
N PHE A 102 -0.74 -14.91 9.46
CA PHE A 102 -1.90 -14.02 9.35
C PHE A 102 -2.05 -13.12 10.59
N TYR A 103 -1.84 -13.69 11.77
CA TYR A 103 -2.05 -13.01 13.04
C TYR A 103 -0.77 -12.53 13.72
N LEU A 104 0.38 -12.62 13.07
CA LEU A 104 1.66 -12.24 13.66
C LEU A 104 1.63 -10.79 14.18
N GLY A 105 1.81 -10.65 15.52
CA GLY A 105 1.71 -9.38 16.23
C GLY A 105 0.28 -8.89 16.54
N ARG A 106 -0.75 -9.69 16.17
CA ARG A 106 -2.19 -9.39 16.43
C ARG A 106 -2.94 -10.66 16.83
N GLU A 107 -2.27 -11.56 17.51
CA GLU A 107 -2.80 -12.89 17.87
C GLU A 107 -4.04 -12.76 18.75
N PRO A 108 -5.17 -13.42 18.37
CA PRO A 108 -6.35 -13.45 19.21
C PRO A 108 -6.08 -14.27 20.47
N VAL A 109 -6.56 -13.76 21.58
CA VAL A 109 -6.38 -14.36 22.90
C VAL A 109 -7.74 -14.79 23.45
N LYS A 110 -7.83 -16.02 23.96
CA LYS A 110 -8.94 -16.48 24.81
C LYS A 110 -8.48 -16.58 26.26
N ARG A 111 -9.33 -16.21 27.19
CA ARG A 111 -9.04 -16.34 28.62
C ARG A 111 -9.67 -17.62 29.18
N ILE A 112 -8.86 -18.44 29.83
CA ILE A 112 -9.30 -19.64 30.54
C ILE A 112 -8.91 -19.42 32.01
N LEU A 113 -9.89 -19.38 32.89
CA LEU A 113 -9.71 -19.09 34.34
C LEU A 113 -8.89 -17.77 34.57
N GLY A 114 -9.11 -16.75 33.71
CA GLY A 114 -8.41 -15.47 33.81
C GLY A 114 -7.02 -15.45 33.14
N ILE A 115 -6.44 -16.58 32.78
CA ILE A 115 -5.12 -16.70 32.13
C ILE A 115 -5.28 -16.55 30.62
N PRO A 116 -4.48 -15.69 29.97
CA PRO A 116 -4.55 -15.51 28.52
C PRO A 116 -3.83 -16.64 27.77
N PHE A 117 -4.51 -17.25 26.81
CA PHE A 117 -3.97 -18.26 25.88
C PHE A 117 -4.22 -17.85 24.45
N LEU A 118 -3.33 -18.22 23.52
CA LEU A 118 -3.54 -18.00 22.09
C LEU A 118 -4.76 -18.81 21.60
N ASP A 119 -5.61 -18.17 20.82
CA ASP A 119 -6.79 -18.81 20.23
C ASP A 119 -6.47 -19.35 18.82
N PHE A 120 -5.77 -20.46 18.77
CA PHE A 120 -5.40 -21.12 17.51
C PHE A 120 -6.60 -21.53 16.65
N ALA A 121 -7.72 -21.91 17.28
CA ALA A 121 -8.93 -22.30 16.56
C ALA A 121 -9.49 -21.12 15.77
N LYS A 122 -9.60 -19.94 16.41
CA LYS A 122 -10.04 -18.70 15.76
C LYS A 122 -9.06 -18.25 14.66
N MET A 123 -7.76 -18.37 14.90
CA MET A 123 -6.74 -18.05 13.90
C MET A 123 -6.92 -18.91 12.65
N ARG A 124 -7.06 -20.22 12.82
CA ARG A 124 -7.24 -21.20 11.74
C ARG A 124 -8.54 -20.98 10.97
N GLU A 125 -9.66 -20.81 11.67
CA GLU A 125 -10.97 -20.59 11.04
C GLU A 125 -10.95 -19.37 10.13
N LYS A 126 -10.47 -18.25 10.63
CA LYS A 126 -10.49 -16.98 9.91
C LYS A 126 -9.51 -16.97 8.74
N SER A 127 -8.27 -17.43 8.95
CA SER A 127 -7.30 -17.52 7.85
C SER A 127 -7.75 -18.50 6.76
N SER A 128 -8.41 -19.61 7.10
CA SER A 128 -9.00 -20.51 6.10
C SER A 128 -10.08 -19.85 5.25
N ARG A 129 -10.87 -18.93 5.83
CA ARG A 129 -11.86 -18.15 5.08
C ARG A 129 -11.18 -17.24 4.04
N VAL A 130 -10.14 -16.53 4.47
CA VAL A 130 -9.41 -15.61 3.61
C VAL A 130 -8.63 -16.37 2.53
N ILE A 131 -8.00 -17.51 2.85
CA ILE A 131 -7.33 -18.37 1.87
C ILE A 131 -8.29 -18.71 0.71
N ARG A 132 -9.53 -19.11 1.01
CA ARG A 132 -10.53 -19.42 -0.02
C ARG A 132 -10.98 -18.18 -0.81
N GLN A 133 -11.14 -17.04 -0.15
CA GLN A 133 -11.59 -15.79 -0.77
C GLN A 133 -10.55 -15.22 -1.74
N PHE A 134 -9.27 -15.34 -1.42
CA PHE A 134 -8.17 -14.76 -2.19
C PHE A 134 -7.47 -15.75 -3.14
N GLY A 135 -8.15 -16.84 -3.51
CA GLY A 135 -7.78 -17.70 -4.64
C GLY A 135 -6.51 -18.53 -4.45
N LEU A 136 -6.16 -18.89 -3.21
CA LEU A 136 -5.15 -19.92 -3.01
C LEU A 136 -5.69 -21.29 -3.47
N ARG A 137 -4.78 -22.19 -3.88
CA ARG A 137 -5.16 -23.52 -4.33
C ARG A 137 -6.02 -24.25 -3.29
N GLU A 138 -6.96 -25.05 -3.74
CA GLU A 138 -7.91 -25.78 -2.86
C GLU A 138 -7.24 -26.70 -1.84
N ASN A 139 -6.04 -27.20 -2.13
CA ASN A 139 -5.28 -28.07 -1.26
C ASN A 139 -4.43 -27.32 -0.21
N VAL A 140 -4.44 -25.97 -0.20
CA VAL A 140 -3.72 -25.18 0.79
C VAL A 140 -4.52 -25.06 2.07
N SER A 141 -3.92 -25.47 3.16
CA SER A 141 -4.49 -25.39 4.52
C SER A 141 -3.91 -24.20 5.30
N ALA A 142 -4.70 -23.66 6.22
CA ALA A 142 -4.21 -22.64 7.15
C ALA A 142 -3.06 -23.12 8.07
N ASP A 143 -2.92 -24.44 8.22
CA ASP A 143 -1.84 -25.06 8.99
C ASP A 143 -0.56 -25.31 8.17
N ASP A 144 -0.61 -25.14 6.84
CA ASP A 144 0.58 -25.29 6.00
C ASP A 144 1.58 -24.15 6.25
N GLU A 145 2.86 -24.49 6.16
CA GLU A 145 3.94 -23.51 6.26
C GLU A 145 3.99 -22.63 5.01
N VAL A 146 4.30 -21.35 5.21
CA VAL A 146 4.37 -20.37 4.13
C VAL A 146 5.47 -20.70 3.11
N GLU A 147 6.51 -21.44 3.52
CA GLU A 147 7.58 -21.89 2.62
C GLU A 147 7.04 -22.66 1.39
N ARG A 148 5.92 -23.40 1.54
CA ARG A 148 5.31 -24.20 0.47
C ARG A 148 4.50 -23.40 -0.54
N LEU A 149 4.29 -22.10 -0.29
CA LEU A 149 3.50 -21.23 -1.15
C LEU A 149 4.32 -20.67 -2.32
N SER A 150 3.68 -20.54 -3.47
CA SER A 150 4.22 -19.76 -4.60
C SER A 150 4.32 -18.28 -4.24
N GLY A 151 5.05 -17.50 -5.06
CA GLY A 151 5.16 -16.06 -4.89
C GLY A 151 3.81 -15.36 -4.88
N GLY A 152 2.91 -15.70 -5.81
CA GLY A 152 1.56 -15.16 -5.89
C GLY A 152 0.70 -15.52 -4.68
N GLU A 153 0.76 -16.78 -4.21
CA GLU A 153 0.04 -17.23 -3.01
C GLU A 153 0.54 -16.51 -1.75
N ARG A 154 1.85 -16.27 -1.64
CA ARG A 154 2.41 -15.44 -0.56
C ARG A 154 1.86 -14.02 -0.58
N GLN A 155 1.73 -13.42 -1.76
CA GLN A 155 1.11 -12.10 -1.89
C GLN A 155 -0.37 -12.14 -1.51
N SER A 156 -1.12 -13.15 -1.94
CA SER A 156 -2.52 -13.35 -1.55
C SER A 156 -2.69 -13.43 -0.02
N VAL A 157 -1.79 -14.11 0.69
CA VAL A 157 -1.79 -14.16 2.16
C VAL A 157 -1.57 -12.78 2.77
N LYS A 158 -0.61 -12.00 2.24
CA LYS A 158 -0.34 -10.62 2.71
C LYS A 158 -1.54 -9.69 2.47
N ILE A 159 -2.14 -9.76 1.28
CA ILE A 159 -3.31 -8.97 0.90
C ILE A 159 -4.52 -9.36 1.76
N GLY A 160 -4.73 -10.65 1.98
CA GLY A 160 -5.80 -11.16 2.81
C GLY A 160 -5.75 -10.65 4.27
N ARG A 161 -4.55 -10.41 4.81
CA ARG A 161 -4.38 -9.75 6.11
C ARG A 161 -5.00 -8.37 6.14
N ALA A 162 -4.85 -7.60 5.06
CA ALA A 162 -5.39 -6.25 4.97
C ALA A 162 -6.91 -6.22 5.12
N VAL A 163 -7.60 -7.24 4.58
CA VAL A 163 -9.06 -7.37 4.68
C VAL A 163 -9.50 -7.85 6.06
N GLU A 164 -8.86 -8.90 6.60
CA GLU A 164 -9.25 -9.48 7.89
C GLU A 164 -9.18 -8.46 9.04
N PHE A 165 -8.18 -7.58 9.03
CA PHE A 165 -7.99 -6.60 10.10
C PHE A 165 -8.76 -5.29 9.88
N LYS A 166 -9.71 -5.25 8.92
CA LYS A 166 -10.55 -4.08 8.62
C LYS A 166 -9.74 -2.82 8.41
N ASN A 167 -8.64 -2.96 7.68
CA ASN A 167 -7.80 -1.84 7.32
C ASN A 167 -8.58 -0.89 6.39
N ARG A 168 -8.21 0.37 6.42
CA ARG A 168 -8.79 1.44 5.58
C ARG A 168 -7.86 1.80 4.42
N VAL A 169 -6.57 1.54 4.61
CA VAL A 169 -5.50 1.86 3.66
C VAL A 169 -4.62 0.65 3.47
N VAL A 170 -4.37 0.28 2.24
CA VAL A 170 -3.42 -0.76 1.85
C VAL A 170 -2.35 -0.13 0.96
N ILE A 171 -1.11 -0.21 1.41
CA ILE A 171 0.05 0.25 0.64
C ILE A 171 0.73 -0.98 0.08
N MET A 172 0.83 -1.07 -1.24
CA MET A 172 1.45 -2.17 -1.97
C MET A 172 2.75 -1.67 -2.60
N ASP A 173 3.89 -2.06 -2.01
CA ASP A 173 5.21 -1.61 -2.45
C ASP A 173 5.82 -2.64 -3.40
N GLU A 174 5.87 -2.32 -4.70
CA GLU A 174 6.34 -3.18 -5.80
C GLU A 174 5.74 -4.60 -5.74
N PRO A 175 4.41 -4.74 -5.65
CA PRO A 175 3.78 -6.01 -5.26
C PRO A 175 3.89 -7.10 -6.32
N THR A 176 4.23 -6.77 -7.57
CA THR A 176 4.30 -7.70 -8.71
C THR A 176 5.72 -8.06 -9.15
N ASN A 177 6.74 -7.51 -8.49
CA ASN A 177 8.12 -7.84 -8.82
C ASN A 177 8.40 -9.33 -8.58
N HIS A 178 9.16 -9.93 -9.50
CA HIS A 178 9.54 -11.35 -9.50
C HIS A 178 8.37 -12.35 -9.57
N LEU A 179 7.18 -11.89 -9.93
CA LEU A 179 6.02 -12.74 -10.18
C LEU A 179 5.90 -13.10 -11.66
N SER A 180 5.38 -14.29 -11.95
CA SER A 180 4.97 -14.70 -13.30
C SER A 180 3.82 -13.82 -13.79
N VAL A 181 3.54 -13.85 -15.11
CA VAL A 181 2.45 -13.03 -15.70
C VAL A 181 1.11 -13.31 -15.01
N ARG A 182 0.75 -14.58 -14.80
CA ARG A 182 -0.51 -14.97 -14.14
C ARG A 182 -0.58 -14.49 -12.68
N GLU A 183 0.53 -14.60 -11.95
CA GLU A 183 0.58 -14.14 -10.56
C GLU A 183 0.45 -12.61 -10.47
N ARG A 184 1.03 -11.88 -11.43
CA ARG A 184 0.88 -10.41 -11.53
C ARG A 184 -0.58 -10.02 -11.78
N GLU A 185 -1.22 -10.65 -12.75
CA GLU A 185 -2.64 -10.42 -13.05
C GLU A 185 -3.50 -10.65 -11.81
N HIS A 186 -3.29 -11.76 -11.12
CA HIS A 186 -4.01 -12.07 -9.89
C HIS A 186 -3.80 -11.01 -8.79
N VAL A 187 -2.57 -10.56 -8.56
CA VAL A 187 -2.28 -9.49 -7.56
C VAL A 187 -2.94 -8.17 -7.96
N ASN A 188 -2.98 -7.85 -9.25
CA ASN A 188 -3.65 -6.67 -9.76
C ASN A 188 -5.18 -6.73 -9.55
N GLU A 189 -5.79 -7.88 -9.84
CA GLU A 189 -7.21 -8.12 -9.56
C GLU A 189 -7.53 -7.95 -8.07
N LEU A 190 -6.67 -8.46 -7.19
CA LEU A 190 -6.83 -8.29 -5.75
C LEU A 190 -6.71 -6.81 -5.32
N ALA A 191 -5.82 -6.03 -5.93
CA ALA A 191 -5.72 -4.59 -5.66
C ALA A 191 -7.02 -3.85 -6.04
N VAL A 192 -7.60 -4.19 -7.19
CA VAL A 192 -8.90 -3.64 -7.63
C VAL A 192 -10.02 -4.06 -6.68
N GLN A 193 -10.08 -5.33 -6.28
CA GLN A 193 -11.08 -5.81 -5.32
C GLN A 193 -10.99 -5.08 -3.97
N LEU A 194 -9.80 -4.75 -3.49
CA LEU A 194 -9.64 -3.96 -2.26
C LEU A 194 -10.23 -2.56 -2.41
N LYS A 195 -9.99 -1.90 -3.55
CA LYS A 195 -10.59 -0.61 -3.87
C LYS A 195 -12.13 -0.71 -3.92
N GLU A 196 -12.67 -1.71 -4.58
CA GLU A 196 -14.13 -1.94 -4.68
C GLU A 196 -14.79 -2.18 -3.32
N GLN A 197 -14.04 -2.71 -2.35
CA GLN A 197 -14.47 -2.82 -0.94
C GLN A 197 -14.39 -1.49 -0.17
N GLY A 198 -14.02 -0.39 -0.84
CA GLY A 198 -13.93 0.94 -0.26
C GLY A 198 -12.61 1.29 0.41
N LEU A 199 -11.57 0.45 0.26
CA LEU A 199 -10.25 0.76 0.80
C LEU A 199 -9.52 1.76 -0.11
N LEU A 200 -8.69 2.61 0.49
CA LEU A 200 -7.66 3.33 -0.24
C LEU A 200 -6.52 2.36 -0.54
N VAL A 201 -6.16 2.22 -1.81
CA VAL A 201 -5.02 1.41 -2.27
C VAL A 201 -3.96 2.33 -2.83
N ILE A 202 -2.75 2.34 -2.24
CA ILE A 202 -1.59 3.04 -2.78
C ILE A 202 -0.67 1.99 -3.40
N TYR A 203 -0.64 1.95 -4.72
CA TYR A 203 0.13 0.99 -5.50
C TYR A 203 1.44 1.64 -5.97
N ILE A 204 2.56 1.24 -5.38
CA ILE A 204 3.88 1.78 -5.70
C ILE A 204 4.52 0.89 -6.75
N THR A 205 4.95 1.48 -7.84
CA THR A 205 5.68 0.79 -8.92
C THR A 205 6.48 1.78 -9.76
N HIS A 206 7.43 1.26 -10.52
CA HIS A 206 8.09 2.00 -11.59
C HIS A 206 7.48 1.69 -12.98
N ASP A 207 6.57 0.71 -13.08
CA ASP A 207 5.86 0.35 -14.31
C ASP A 207 4.56 1.16 -14.45
N ILE A 208 4.67 2.30 -15.15
CA ILE A 208 3.55 3.22 -15.36
C ILE A 208 2.44 2.59 -16.22
N PHE A 209 2.82 1.79 -17.23
CA PHE A 209 1.86 1.16 -18.13
C PHE A 209 1.01 0.10 -17.43
N GLN A 210 1.61 -0.60 -16.48
CA GLN A 210 0.88 -1.57 -15.67
C GLN A 210 -0.09 -0.85 -14.73
N VAL A 211 0.39 0.12 -13.95
CA VAL A 211 -0.44 0.75 -12.93
C VAL A 211 -1.53 1.65 -13.53
N HIS A 212 -1.29 2.26 -14.68
CA HIS A 212 -2.29 3.08 -15.39
C HIS A 212 -3.57 2.31 -15.73
N LYS A 213 -3.47 1.00 -15.98
CA LYS A 213 -4.64 0.15 -16.28
C LYS A 213 -5.50 -0.15 -15.05
N LEU A 214 -4.98 0.07 -13.85
CA LEU A 214 -5.60 -0.31 -12.57
C LEU A 214 -6.02 0.89 -11.75
N ALA A 215 -5.21 1.95 -11.80
CA ALA A 215 -5.36 3.12 -10.96
C ALA A 215 -6.44 4.08 -11.49
N ASP A 216 -7.09 4.75 -10.57
CA ASP A 216 -7.99 5.87 -10.89
C ASP A 216 -7.18 7.15 -11.10
N ARG A 217 -6.02 7.25 -10.42
CA ARG A 217 -5.15 8.41 -10.43
C ARG A 217 -3.71 8.00 -10.27
N ILE A 218 -2.81 8.75 -10.90
CA ILE A 218 -1.36 8.54 -10.79
C ILE A 218 -0.71 9.79 -10.22
N VAL A 219 0.08 9.57 -9.18
CA VAL A 219 0.96 10.56 -8.55
C VAL A 219 2.38 10.23 -8.92
N ILE A 220 3.07 11.17 -9.58
CA ILE A 220 4.46 11.01 -9.97
C ILE A 220 5.35 11.78 -9.01
N MET A 221 6.35 11.08 -8.49
CA MET A 221 7.41 11.68 -7.67
C MET A 221 8.74 11.65 -8.39
N GLU A 222 9.49 12.73 -8.24
CA GLU A 222 10.85 12.86 -8.75
C GLU A 222 11.69 13.71 -7.81
N ASN A 223 12.92 13.28 -7.50
CA ASN A 223 13.88 14.02 -6.68
C ASN A 223 13.32 14.55 -5.34
N GLY A 224 12.38 13.83 -4.75
CA GLY A 224 11.70 14.19 -3.50
C GLY A 224 10.51 15.12 -3.66
N GLU A 225 10.10 15.47 -4.87
CA GLU A 225 8.98 16.36 -5.19
C GLU A 225 7.82 15.59 -5.83
N LYS A 226 6.59 16.07 -5.67
CA LYS A 226 5.45 15.63 -6.47
C LYS A 226 5.43 16.46 -7.75
N VAL A 227 5.69 15.83 -8.90
CA VAL A 227 5.78 16.50 -10.20
C VAL A 227 4.51 16.41 -11.02
N ALA A 228 3.69 15.38 -10.79
CA ALA A 228 2.38 15.24 -11.41
C ALA A 228 1.38 14.56 -10.48
N ASP A 229 0.10 14.83 -10.73
CA ASP A 229 -1.03 14.26 -10.02
C ASP A 229 -2.25 14.33 -10.95
N ALA A 230 -2.54 13.23 -11.63
CA ALA A 230 -3.53 13.21 -12.71
C ALA A 230 -4.41 11.97 -12.67
N SER A 231 -5.70 12.14 -13.03
CA SER A 231 -6.61 11.02 -13.29
C SER A 231 -6.15 10.25 -14.53
N THR A 232 -6.25 8.93 -14.49
CA THR A 232 -5.96 8.06 -15.64
C THR A 232 -6.92 8.27 -16.80
N ASP A 233 -8.13 8.80 -16.54
CA ASP A 233 -9.07 9.19 -17.58
C ASP A 233 -8.65 10.45 -18.35
N SER A 234 -7.83 11.30 -17.72
CA SER A 234 -7.43 12.60 -18.28
C SER A 234 -6.07 12.59 -18.98
N MET A 235 -5.23 11.61 -18.70
CA MET A 235 -3.86 11.55 -19.21
C MET A 235 -3.45 10.10 -19.51
N SER A 236 -2.92 9.88 -20.72
CA SER A 236 -2.47 8.55 -21.13
C SER A 236 -1.17 8.11 -20.41
N ALA A 237 -0.88 6.82 -20.41
CA ALA A 237 0.35 6.28 -19.82
C ALA A 237 1.62 6.84 -20.50
N GLU A 238 1.57 7.02 -21.81
CA GLU A 238 2.66 7.61 -22.60
C GLU A 238 2.92 9.07 -22.19
N ALA A 239 1.84 9.87 -22.02
CA ALA A 239 1.96 11.26 -21.60
C ALA A 239 2.55 11.36 -20.17
N LEU A 240 2.17 10.46 -19.28
CA LEU A 240 2.71 10.37 -17.92
C LEU A 240 4.19 9.91 -17.93
N GLU A 241 4.54 8.97 -18.81
CA GLU A 241 5.95 8.56 -19.00
C GLU A 241 6.82 9.71 -19.50
N ASP A 242 6.29 10.52 -20.43
CA ASP A 242 6.99 11.71 -20.91
C ASP A 242 7.25 12.74 -19.79
N VAL A 243 6.33 12.90 -18.84
CA VAL A 243 6.54 13.74 -17.65
C VAL A 243 7.74 13.24 -16.83
N ILE A 244 7.86 11.93 -16.63
CA ILE A 244 9.02 11.36 -15.92
C ILE A 244 10.31 11.61 -16.71
N ARG A 245 10.31 11.33 -18.01
CA ARG A 245 11.50 11.51 -18.88
C ARG A 245 11.99 12.96 -18.97
N GLN A 246 11.08 13.92 -18.86
CA GLN A 246 11.38 15.37 -18.95
C GLN A 246 11.69 16.01 -17.60
N GLY A 247 11.86 15.22 -16.56
CA GLY A 247 12.18 15.73 -15.22
C GLY A 247 11.06 16.60 -14.64
N GLY A 248 9.82 16.14 -14.77
CA GLY A 248 8.64 16.81 -14.19
C GLY A 248 8.22 18.09 -14.89
N ARG A 249 8.82 18.46 -16.00
CA ARG A 249 8.39 19.63 -16.79
C ARG A 249 7.21 19.24 -17.68
N ILE A 250 6.01 19.64 -17.30
CA ILE A 250 4.87 19.60 -18.21
C ILE A 250 5.12 20.63 -19.30
N VAL A 251 5.55 20.18 -20.47
CA VAL A 251 5.53 21.02 -21.67
C VAL A 251 4.08 21.06 -22.12
N GLU A 252 3.36 22.15 -21.80
CA GLU A 252 2.13 22.48 -22.48
C GLU A 252 2.43 22.48 -23.99
N LYS A 253 1.99 21.44 -24.70
CA LYS A 253 1.94 21.51 -26.16
C LYS A 253 0.98 22.64 -26.49
N GLN A 254 1.53 23.81 -26.81
CA GLN A 254 0.78 24.84 -27.54
C GLN A 254 0.21 24.14 -28.78
N GLU A 255 -1.12 24.00 -28.82
CA GLU A 255 -1.81 23.69 -30.05
C GLU A 255 -1.40 24.76 -31.08
N ALA A 256 -0.59 24.35 -32.04
CA ALA A 256 -0.31 25.16 -33.21
C ALA A 256 -1.62 25.17 -34.03
N VAL A 257 -2.22 26.35 -34.08
CA VAL A 257 -3.34 26.73 -34.95
C VAL A 257 -2.94 26.58 -36.42
#